data_4a5468e0bd202b789d114f19d7527242
#
_entry.id   4a5468e0bd202b789d114f19d7527242
#
_cell.length_a   1.000
_cell.length_b   1.000
_cell.length_c   1.000
_cell.angle_alpha   90.00
_cell.angle_beta   90.00
_cell.angle_gamma   90.00
#
_symmetry.space_group_name_H-M   'P 1'
#
loop_
_entity.id
_entity.type
_entity.pdbx_description
1 polymer ?
#
loop_
_entity_poly.entity_id
_entity_poly.type
_entity_poly.pdbx_seq_one_letter_code
_entity_poly.pdbx_strand_id
1 'polypeptide(L)'
;MKKNITRDNIAEVINIEFGLSKKDCLDIVNDIIDSIILGLKQHQIFKIHNFGTFKLRRKNKRVGRNPKTKVEAVISERNVITFKPSKSVLSYINNKVIND
;
A
#
# COMPACT_ATOMS: atom_id res chain seq x y z
N MET A 1 -21.46 -3.29 -3.51
CA MET A 1 -20.63 -3.77 -2.40
C MET A 1 -19.15 -3.79 -2.81
N LYS A 2 -18.31 -3.15 -2.02
CA LYS A 2 -16.88 -3.15 -2.30
C LYS A 2 -16.25 -4.48 -1.93
N LYS A 3 -15.46 -5.02 -2.83
CA LYS A 3 -14.77 -6.28 -2.61
C LYS A 3 -13.27 -6.00 -2.45
N ASN A 4 -12.70 -6.44 -1.34
CA ASN A 4 -11.27 -6.31 -1.11
C ASN A 4 -10.52 -7.38 -1.90
N ILE A 5 -9.40 -6.98 -2.47
CA ILE A 5 -8.50 -7.92 -3.11
C ILE A 5 -7.49 -8.38 -2.07
N THR A 6 -7.39 -9.70 -1.91
CA THR A 6 -6.51 -10.32 -0.93
C THR A 6 -5.25 -10.85 -1.61
N ARG A 7 -4.26 -11.24 -0.79
CA ARG A 7 -3.06 -11.91 -1.31
C ARG A 7 -3.42 -13.17 -2.08
N ASP A 8 -4.41 -13.91 -1.61
CA ASP A 8 -4.87 -15.13 -2.28
C ASP A 8 -5.45 -14.83 -3.65
N ASN A 9 -6.18 -13.73 -3.79
CA ASN A 9 -6.71 -13.31 -5.09
C ASN A 9 -5.60 -13.01 -6.08
N ILE A 10 -4.55 -12.30 -5.63
CA ILE A 10 -3.41 -11.99 -6.47
C ILE A 10 -2.67 -13.27 -6.88
N ALA A 11 -2.46 -14.17 -5.92
CA ALA A 11 -1.81 -15.45 -6.19
C ALA A 11 -2.60 -16.28 -7.20
N GLU A 12 -3.91 -16.24 -7.12
CA GLU A 12 -4.78 -16.94 -8.07
C GLU A 12 -4.61 -16.42 -9.51
N VAL A 13 -4.52 -15.11 -9.67
CA VAL A 13 -4.27 -14.50 -10.99
C VAL A 13 -2.93 -14.96 -11.53
N ILE A 14 -1.89 -15.00 -10.71
CA ILE A 14 -0.56 -15.48 -11.13
C ILE A 14 -0.63 -16.95 -11.52
N ASN A 15 -1.36 -17.75 -10.77
CA ASN A 15 -1.55 -19.17 -11.07
C ASN A 15 -2.18 -19.37 -12.45
N ILE A 16 -3.22 -18.61 -12.75
CA ILE A 16 -3.92 -18.68 -14.04
C ILE A 16 -3.00 -18.26 -15.18
N GLU A 17 -2.26 -17.16 -15.01
CA GLU A 17 -1.42 -16.59 -16.07
C GLU A 17 -0.19 -17.43 -16.36
N PHE A 18 0.45 -17.99 -15.34
CA PHE A 18 1.76 -18.62 -15.48
C PHE A 18 1.77 -20.12 -15.23
N GLY A 19 0.66 -20.68 -14.78
CA GLY A 19 0.58 -22.13 -14.55
C GLY A 19 1.40 -22.65 -13.39
N LEU A 20 1.84 -21.78 -12.49
CA LEU A 20 2.57 -22.18 -11.29
C LEU A 20 1.60 -22.72 -10.25
N SER A 21 2.11 -23.51 -9.29
CA SER A 21 1.26 -24.01 -8.21
C SER A 21 0.73 -22.86 -7.35
N LYS A 22 -0.42 -23.07 -6.70
CA LYS A 22 -1.00 -22.05 -5.81
C LYS A 22 -0.04 -21.69 -4.68
N LYS A 23 0.66 -22.69 -4.14
CA LYS A 23 1.62 -22.45 -3.07
C LYS A 23 2.76 -21.55 -3.55
N ASP A 24 3.34 -21.84 -4.72
CA ASP A 24 4.41 -21.03 -5.27
C ASP A 24 3.96 -19.62 -5.57
N CYS A 25 2.73 -19.45 -6.09
CA CYS A 25 2.18 -18.13 -6.36
C CYS A 25 2.00 -17.33 -5.08
N LEU A 26 1.51 -17.94 -4.02
CA LEU A 26 1.34 -17.26 -2.74
C LEU A 26 2.69 -16.90 -2.13
N ASP A 27 3.69 -17.76 -2.26
CA ASP A 27 5.05 -17.47 -1.80
C ASP A 27 5.63 -16.25 -2.53
N ILE A 28 5.41 -16.17 -3.85
CA ILE A 28 5.86 -15.02 -4.64
C ILE A 28 5.19 -13.73 -4.14
N VAL A 29 3.88 -13.75 -3.93
CA VAL A 29 3.16 -12.57 -3.43
C VAL A 29 3.67 -12.14 -2.06
N ASN A 30 3.87 -13.10 -1.16
CA ASN A 30 4.39 -12.82 0.17
C ASN A 30 5.80 -12.25 0.12
N ASP A 31 6.66 -12.78 -0.75
CA ASP A 31 8.02 -12.30 -0.91
C ASP A 31 8.05 -10.85 -1.42
N ILE A 32 7.17 -10.52 -2.35
CA ILE A 32 7.07 -9.14 -2.86
C ILE A 32 6.68 -8.19 -1.75
N ILE A 33 5.67 -8.54 -0.96
CA ILE A 33 5.20 -7.69 0.14
C ILE A 33 6.27 -7.56 1.20
N ASP A 34 6.93 -8.64 1.56
CA ASP A 34 8.01 -8.63 2.54
C ASP A 34 9.18 -7.76 2.06
N SER A 35 9.47 -7.78 0.77
CA SER A 35 10.52 -6.93 0.18
C SER A 35 10.18 -5.45 0.31
N ILE A 36 8.91 -5.08 0.09
CA ILE A 36 8.46 -3.70 0.26
C ILE A 36 8.64 -3.27 1.71
N ILE A 37 8.22 -4.10 2.65
CA ILE A 37 8.32 -3.80 4.08
C ILE A 37 9.79 -3.64 4.49
N LEU A 38 10.64 -4.56 4.06
CA LEU A 38 12.07 -4.52 4.37
C LEU A 38 12.73 -3.27 3.80
N GLY A 39 12.42 -2.92 2.54
CA GLY A 39 12.94 -1.73 1.91
C GLY A 39 12.54 -0.46 2.65
N LEU A 40 11.30 -0.39 3.13
CA LEU A 40 10.82 0.74 3.91
C LEU A 40 11.54 0.83 5.25
N LYS A 41 11.81 -0.29 5.91
CA LYS A 41 12.56 -0.30 7.17
C LYS A 41 13.99 0.16 6.99
N GLN A 42 14.64 -0.26 5.90
CA GLN A 42 16.07 0.03 5.67
C GLN A 42 16.31 1.40 5.06
N HIS A 43 15.45 1.82 4.13
CA HIS A 43 15.69 3.02 3.31
C HIS A 43 14.61 4.08 3.43
N GLN A 44 13.51 3.80 4.12
CA GLN A 44 12.38 4.70 4.32
C GLN A 44 11.63 5.08 3.04
N ILE A 45 12.02 4.49 1.93
CA ILE A 45 11.38 4.70 0.63
C ILE A 45 11.49 3.41 -0.19
N PHE A 46 10.43 3.09 -0.92
CA PHE A 46 10.41 1.96 -1.83
C PHE A 46 9.64 2.37 -3.08
N LYS A 47 10.32 2.42 -4.21
CA LYS A 47 9.73 2.86 -5.47
C LYS A 47 9.58 1.69 -6.43
N ILE A 48 8.38 1.53 -6.95
CA ILE A 48 8.10 0.56 -8.02
C ILE A 48 7.87 1.37 -9.30
N HIS A 49 8.76 1.19 -10.27
CA HIS A 49 8.72 1.95 -11.53
C HIS A 49 7.35 1.82 -12.21
N ASN A 50 6.79 2.93 -12.64
CA ASN A 50 5.49 3.03 -13.30
C ASN A 50 4.30 2.59 -12.44
N PHE A 51 4.50 2.33 -11.16
CA PHE A 51 3.43 1.98 -10.25
C PHE A 51 3.23 3.03 -9.17
N GLY A 52 4.25 3.29 -8.39
CA GLY A 52 4.17 4.27 -7.33
C GLY A 52 5.31 4.18 -6.34
N THR A 53 5.23 5.02 -5.32
CA THR A 53 6.26 5.12 -4.30
C THR A 53 5.64 5.00 -2.92
N PHE A 54 6.19 4.11 -2.11
CA PHE A 54 5.87 3.98 -0.69
C PHE A 54 6.90 4.77 0.11
N LYS A 55 6.45 5.57 1.06
CA LYS A 55 7.35 6.32 1.95
C LYS A 55 6.97 6.07 3.39
N LEU A 56 8.01 5.84 4.21
CA LEU A 56 7.87 5.77 5.65
C LEU A 56 8.13 7.16 6.21
N ARG A 57 7.18 7.69 6.96
CA ARG A 57 7.31 9.01 7.58
C ARG A 57 7.10 8.88 9.07
N ARG A 58 7.96 9.56 9.82
CA ARG A 58 7.78 9.65 11.27
C ARG A 58 6.98 10.89 11.59
N LYS A 59 5.88 10.69 12.30
CA LYS A 59 5.08 11.80 12.81
C LYS A 59 5.42 12.02 14.27
N ASN A 60 5.74 13.27 14.61
CA ASN A 60 6.10 13.63 15.95
C ASN A 60 4.88 13.62 16.87
N LYS A 61 5.15 13.44 18.16
CA LYS A 61 4.15 13.57 19.20
C LYS A 61 3.49 14.93 19.11
N ARG A 62 2.19 14.98 19.23
CA ARG A 62 1.42 16.23 19.15
C ARG A 62 0.19 16.15 20.05
N VAL A 63 -0.38 17.31 20.36
CA VAL A 63 -1.64 17.39 21.07
C VAL A 63 -2.76 17.52 20.06
N GLY A 64 -3.69 16.56 20.09
CA GLY A 64 -4.90 16.61 19.30
C GLY A 64 -6.07 17.08 20.16
N ARG A 65 -7.09 17.62 19.51
CA ARG A 65 -8.30 18.10 20.21
C ARG A 65 -9.53 17.54 19.50
N ASN A 66 -10.41 16.94 20.28
CA ASN A 66 -11.68 16.46 19.76
C ASN A 66 -12.65 17.64 19.65
N PRO A 67 -13.10 18.02 18.45
CA PRO A 67 -13.98 19.17 18.28
C PRO A 67 -15.35 19.03 18.95
N LYS A 68 -15.81 17.81 19.19
CA LYS A 68 -17.11 17.58 19.84
C LYS A 68 -17.03 17.69 21.35
N THR A 69 -16.01 17.10 21.95
CA THR A 69 -15.86 17.06 23.41
C THR A 69 -14.97 18.16 23.92
N LYS A 70 -14.19 18.79 23.06
CA LYS A 70 -13.17 19.78 23.41
C LYS A 70 -12.10 19.25 24.36
N VAL A 71 -11.96 17.94 24.43
CA VAL A 71 -10.94 17.29 25.24
C VAL A 71 -9.66 17.18 24.43
N GLU A 72 -8.56 17.59 25.04
CA GLU A 72 -7.23 17.43 24.46
C GLU A 72 -6.70 16.04 24.77
N ALA A 73 -6.08 15.43 23.75
CA ALA A 73 -5.44 14.14 23.90
C ALA A 73 -4.06 14.18 23.25
N VAL A 74 -3.10 13.54 23.88
CA VAL A 74 -1.76 13.45 23.32
C VAL A 74 -1.72 12.35 22.27
N ILE A 75 -1.34 12.71 21.05
CA ILE A 75 -1.12 11.76 19.98
C ILE A 75 0.35 11.38 19.97
N SER A 76 0.65 10.12 20.27
CA SER A 76 2.02 9.62 20.35
C SER A 76 2.73 9.73 19.01
N GLU A 77 4.04 9.87 19.07
CA GLU A 77 4.85 9.76 17.87
C GLU A 77 4.71 8.37 17.25
N ARG A 78 4.72 8.29 15.94
CA ARG A 78 4.54 7.03 15.24
C ARG A 78 5.09 7.10 13.83
N ASN A 79 5.35 5.92 13.26
CA ASN A 79 5.68 5.81 11.85
C ASN A 79 4.40 5.60 11.05
N VAL A 80 4.29 6.28 9.92
CA VAL A 80 3.18 6.09 8.98
C VAL A 80 3.75 5.80 7.60
N ILE A 81 3.01 5.01 6.84
CA ILE A 81 3.38 4.68 5.47
C ILE A 81 2.40 5.38 4.55
N THR A 82 2.94 6.12 3.58
CA THR A 82 2.13 6.77 2.55
C THR A 82 2.47 6.17 1.21
N PHE A 83 1.48 6.10 0.33
CA PHE A 83 1.66 5.63 -1.03
C PHE A 83 1.26 6.74 -2.00
N LYS A 84 2.16 7.04 -2.94
CA LYS A 84 1.88 7.98 -4.01
C LYS A 84 1.92 7.23 -5.34
N PRO A 85 0.81 7.12 -6.05
CA PRO A 85 0.80 6.45 -7.35
C PRO A 85 1.59 7.23 -8.39
N SER A 86 2.12 6.52 -9.39
CA SER A 86 2.79 7.14 -10.51
C SER A 86 1.79 7.87 -11.41
N LYS A 87 2.30 8.77 -12.24
CA LYS A 87 1.47 9.46 -13.24
C LYS A 87 0.81 8.47 -14.19
N SER A 88 1.52 7.40 -14.55
CA SER A 88 0.98 6.37 -15.44
C SER A 88 -0.23 5.67 -14.83
N VAL A 89 -0.17 5.33 -13.54
CA VAL A 89 -1.28 4.69 -12.84
C VAL A 89 -2.46 5.64 -12.74
N LEU A 90 -2.21 6.89 -12.35
CA LEU A 90 -3.27 7.89 -12.22
C LEU A 90 -3.97 8.13 -13.56
N SER A 91 -3.21 8.27 -14.64
CA SER A 91 -3.78 8.47 -15.98
C SER A 91 -4.61 7.27 -16.40
N TYR A 92 -4.11 6.07 -16.17
CA TYR A 92 -4.83 4.86 -16.52
C TYR A 92 -6.18 4.77 -15.78
N ILE A 93 -6.16 5.00 -14.48
CA ILE A 93 -7.37 4.93 -13.65
C ILE A 93 -8.36 6.03 -14.02
N ASN A 94 -7.89 7.25 -14.18
CA ASN A 94 -8.76 8.37 -14.51
C ASN A 94 -9.41 8.20 -15.89
N ASN A 95 -8.66 7.76 -16.88
CA ASN A 95 -9.20 7.51 -18.20
C ASN A 95 -10.24 6.39 -18.18
N LYS A 96 -9.99 5.32 -17.43
CA LYS A 96 -10.92 4.21 -17.30
C LYS A 96 -12.21 4.62 -16.60
N VAL A 97 -12.09 5.39 -15.52
CA VAL A 97 -13.26 5.80 -14.72
C VAL A 97 -14.08 6.87 -15.44
N ILE A 98 -13.42 7.84 -16.08
CA ILE A 98 -14.11 8.96 -16.73
C ILE A 98 -14.85 8.51 -18.00
N ASN A 99 -14.35 7.50 -18.68
CA ASN A 99 -14.93 7.02 -19.93
C ASN A 99 -16.07 6.02 -19.75
N ASP A 100 -16.44 5.71 -18.53
CA ASP A 100 -17.56 4.81 -18.26
C ASP A 100 -18.90 5.50 -18.39
#